data_be89c9e111547f57a714d019b2b95936
#
_entry.id   be89c9e111547f57a714d019b2b95936
#
_cell.length_a   1.000
_cell.length_b   1.000
_cell.length_c   1.000
_cell.angle_alpha   90.00
_cell.angle_beta   90.00
_cell.angle_gamma   90.00
#
_symmetry.space_group_name_H-M   'P 1'
#
loop_
_entity.id
_entity.type
_entity.pdbx_description
1 polymer ?
#
loop_
_entity_poly.entity_id
_entity_poly.type
_entity_poly.pdbx_seq_one_letter_code
_entity_poly.pdbx_strand_id
1 'polypeptide(L)'
;MQYCTRNPTIKKPELSDPASIIDINDNMDVIDGIICKSNFNGAIDPGTGDDIADGYAVGSHWWNVTDHRLFVAESVATGAAVWRQVYPTIDAPNHNLATAANDFLIASGAGAFAKKTLAETQAILGCRPAGWIDAPALTFSAADAPVYTVTCSGDYTYTIPVGARIALTHSGATKFFIVVKTSYSSPNTTFTLYGGTDYTLAAGAITNPYYSIAKAPVGFPLDPAKWTVLLTDSTDRHQSNPVKDTIYNPGSLSISIPIGIWNVSFQAILVCSASSGVYTDIYGGLSTSLVAFDNQALRGRGYLGGPTAGTFIGLLFRSTVLNIVSKTTYYVLCMTDLDNQSVIGFNNASDASLDVRAVCAYL
;
A
#
# COMPACT_ATOMS: atom_id res chain seq x y z
N MET A 1 -32.69 22.30 -76.53
CA MET A 1 -31.75 21.61 -75.59
C MET A 1 -32.17 21.95 -74.17
N GLN A 2 -32.34 20.97 -73.27
CA GLN A 2 -32.79 21.18 -71.92
C GLN A 2 -31.55 21.01 -70.97
N TYR A 3 -31.33 21.94 -70.05
CA TYR A 3 -30.23 21.84 -69.09
C TYR A 3 -30.60 20.94 -67.95
N CYS A 4 -29.54 20.33 -67.32
CA CYS A 4 -29.71 19.51 -66.15
C CYS A 4 -30.09 20.39 -64.91
N THR A 5 -31.16 20.01 -64.20
CA THR A 5 -31.61 20.78 -63.01
C THR A 5 -30.64 20.84 -61.84
N ARG A 6 -29.68 19.89 -61.73
CA ARG A 6 -28.64 19.86 -60.70
C ARG A 6 -27.38 20.63 -61.10
N ASN A 7 -27.02 20.67 -62.34
CA ASN A 7 -25.98 21.51 -62.89
C ASN A 7 -26.46 22.16 -64.22
N PRO A 8 -26.86 23.44 -64.22
CA PRO A 8 -27.43 24.11 -65.35
C PRO A 8 -26.47 24.31 -66.54
N THR A 9 -25.17 24.02 -66.34
CA THR A 9 -24.14 24.09 -67.37
C THR A 9 -24.07 22.80 -68.22
N ILE A 10 -24.54 21.68 -67.67
CA ILE A 10 -24.55 20.40 -68.38
C ILE A 10 -25.79 20.33 -69.27
N LYS A 11 -25.56 20.23 -70.54
CA LYS A 11 -26.62 20.12 -71.57
C LYS A 11 -27.23 18.71 -71.57
N LYS A 12 -28.54 18.63 -71.42
CA LYS A 12 -29.27 17.36 -71.54
C LYS A 12 -29.93 17.33 -72.93
N PRO A 13 -29.51 16.41 -73.83
CA PRO A 13 -30.17 16.27 -75.16
C PRO A 13 -31.61 15.79 -74.97
N GLU A 14 -32.54 16.35 -75.78
CA GLU A 14 -33.89 15.83 -75.89
C GLU A 14 -33.89 14.65 -76.83
N LEU A 15 -34.92 13.80 -76.76
CA LEU A 15 -35.00 12.58 -77.57
C LEU A 15 -35.08 12.87 -79.09
N SER A 16 -35.47 14.08 -79.49
CA SER A 16 -35.54 14.58 -80.84
C SER A 16 -34.27 15.28 -81.33
N ASP A 17 -33.29 15.53 -80.45
CA ASP A 17 -32.12 16.26 -80.87
C ASP A 17 -31.14 15.31 -81.61
N PRO A 18 -30.55 15.75 -82.75
CA PRO A 18 -29.48 15.00 -83.37
C PRO A 18 -28.29 14.92 -82.38
N ALA A 19 -27.70 13.75 -82.19
CA ALA A 19 -26.52 13.56 -81.36
C ALA A 19 -25.39 14.47 -81.88
N SER A 20 -25.06 15.52 -81.12
CA SER A 20 -23.95 16.44 -81.39
C SER A 20 -22.70 16.03 -80.63
N ILE A 21 -21.65 15.76 -81.34
CA ILE A 21 -20.31 15.49 -80.71
C ILE A 21 -19.84 16.71 -79.95
N ILE A 22 -20.20 17.93 -80.36
CA ILE A 22 -19.82 19.17 -79.69
C ILE A 22 -20.50 19.26 -78.34
N ASP A 23 -21.80 18.96 -78.24
CA ASP A 23 -22.52 18.98 -76.95
C ASP A 23 -22.02 17.91 -75.99
N ILE A 24 -21.56 16.77 -76.48
CA ILE A 24 -20.94 15.72 -75.68
C ILE A 24 -19.60 16.22 -75.18
N ASN A 25 -18.75 16.79 -76.00
CA ASN A 25 -17.46 17.35 -75.60
C ASN A 25 -17.62 18.51 -74.63
N ASP A 26 -18.56 19.46 -74.92
CA ASP A 26 -18.88 20.56 -73.99
C ASP A 26 -19.26 20.04 -72.56
N ASN A 27 -20.07 18.99 -72.52
CA ASN A 27 -20.50 18.37 -71.30
C ASN A 27 -19.29 17.66 -70.55
N MET A 28 -18.43 17.02 -71.34
CA MET A 28 -17.21 16.39 -70.75
C MET A 28 -16.28 17.43 -70.18
N ASP A 29 -16.06 18.57 -70.87
CA ASP A 29 -15.25 19.67 -70.38
C ASP A 29 -15.80 20.27 -69.04
N VAL A 30 -17.17 20.39 -68.98
CA VAL A 30 -17.86 20.82 -67.75
C VAL A 30 -17.67 19.79 -66.63
N ILE A 31 -17.72 18.51 -66.94
CA ILE A 31 -17.50 17.41 -65.93
C ILE A 31 -16.09 17.42 -65.45
N ASP A 32 -15.12 17.54 -66.36
CA ASP A 32 -13.68 17.64 -65.98
C ASP A 32 -13.39 18.82 -65.06
N GLY A 33 -14.05 19.98 -65.31
CA GLY A 33 -13.95 21.16 -64.45
C GLY A 33 -14.61 21.03 -63.07
N ILE A 34 -15.47 20.03 -62.87
CA ILE A 34 -16.22 19.82 -61.59
C ILE A 34 -15.62 18.69 -60.80
N ILE A 35 -15.05 17.66 -61.42
CA ILE A 35 -14.47 16.49 -60.76
C ILE A 35 -13.02 16.79 -60.40
N CYS A 36 -12.78 17.06 -59.11
CA CYS A 36 -11.45 17.20 -58.61
C CYS A 36 -10.66 15.86 -58.69
N LYS A 37 -9.46 15.90 -59.22
CA LYS A 37 -8.54 14.74 -59.17
C LYS A 37 -8.35 14.33 -57.69
N SER A 38 -8.42 13.04 -57.41
CA SER A 38 -8.08 12.46 -56.12
C SER A 38 -7.08 11.33 -56.31
N ASN A 39 -6.15 11.17 -55.38
CA ASN A 39 -5.17 10.08 -55.38
C ASN A 39 -5.46 9.13 -54.23
N PHE A 40 -5.95 7.95 -54.50
CA PHE A 40 -6.25 6.93 -53.52
C PHE A 40 -5.16 5.85 -53.40
N ASN A 41 -4.00 6.06 -54.04
CA ASN A 41 -2.89 5.11 -54.04
C ASN A 41 -1.53 5.81 -53.86
N GLY A 42 -1.46 6.90 -53.10
CA GLY A 42 -0.22 7.60 -52.79
C GLY A 42 0.67 6.75 -51.89
N ALA A 43 1.93 6.55 -52.27
CA ALA A 43 2.90 5.85 -51.44
C ALA A 43 3.53 6.74 -50.38
N ILE A 44 3.42 8.05 -50.50
CA ILE A 44 3.91 9.09 -49.58
C ILE A 44 2.82 10.14 -49.36
N ASP A 45 3.02 11.01 -48.37
CA ASP A 45 2.14 12.16 -48.16
C ASP A 45 2.21 13.15 -49.31
N PRO A 46 1.11 13.88 -49.62
CA PRO A 46 1.12 14.90 -50.68
C PRO A 46 2.03 16.06 -50.27
N GLY A 47 2.74 16.62 -51.24
CA GLY A 47 3.64 17.74 -51.06
C GLY A 47 3.09 19.04 -51.68
N THR A 48 3.91 20.10 -51.65
CA THR A 48 3.56 21.41 -52.22
C THR A 48 3.50 21.40 -53.76
N GLY A 49 4.09 20.38 -54.41
CA GLY A 49 4.07 20.19 -55.84
C GLY A 49 2.85 19.40 -56.35
N ASP A 50 2.08 18.78 -55.48
CA ASP A 50 0.81 18.11 -55.83
C ASP A 50 -0.27 19.18 -55.88
N ASP A 51 -0.29 19.96 -56.95
CA ASP A 51 -1.02 21.21 -57.06
C ASP A 51 -1.96 21.25 -58.27
N ILE A 52 -2.44 22.46 -58.65
CA ILE A 52 -3.34 22.65 -59.76
C ILE A 52 -2.71 22.25 -61.12
N ALA A 53 -1.40 22.34 -61.26
CA ALA A 53 -0.71 21.93 -62.50
C ALA A 53 -0.79 20.41 -62.70
N ASP A 54 -0.88 19.64 -61.62
CA ASP A 54 -1.14 18.20 -61.64
C ASP A 54 -2.62 17.82 -61.70
N GLY A 55 -3.51 18.82 -61.76
CA GLY A 55 -4.97 18.62 -61.88
C GLY A 55 -5.70 18.47 -60.53
N TYR A 56 -5.07 18.81 -59.42
CA TYR A 56 -5.75 18.84 -58.14
C TYR A 56 -6.53 20.17 -57.98
N ALA A 57 -7.59 20.11 -57.18
CA ALA A 57 -8.37 21.27 -56.77
C ALA A 57 -8.62 21.29 -55.29
N VAL A 58 -9.08 22.42 -54.73
CA VAL A 58 -9.51 22.48 -53.33
C VAL A 58 -10.61 21.44 -53.09
N GLY A 59 -10.45 20.61 -52.05
CA GLY A 59 -11.32 19.47 -51.78
C GLY A 59 -10.88 18.14 -52.39
N SER A 60 -9.78 18.11 -53.17
CA SER A 60 -9.17 16.87 -53.63
C SER A 60 -8.74 16.01 -52.44
N HIS A 61 -8.89 14.71 -52.56
CA HIS A 61 -8.48 13.74 -51.55
C HIS A 61 -7.18 13.02 -51.92
N TRP A 62 -6.34 12.76 -50.94
CA TRP A 62 -5.15 11.96 -51.08
C TRP A 62 -5.10 10.90 -49.99
N TRP A 63 -5.03 9.63 -50.38
CA TRP A 63 -4.87 8.52 -49.45
C TRP A 63 -3.43 8.00 -49.55
N ASN A 64 -2.65 8.17 -48.49
CA ASN A 64 -1.32 7.52 -48.32
C ASN A 64 -1.58 6.08 -47.88
N VAL A 65 -1.33 5.11 -48.78
CA VAL A 65 -1.55 3.68 -48.52
C VAL A 65 -0.49 3.07 -47.58
N THR A 66 0.70 3.68 -47.49
CA THR A 66 1.81 3.21 -46.64
C THR A 66 1.54 3.54 -45.18
N ASP A 67 1.14 4.77 -44.90
CA ASP A 67 0.94 5.27 -43.54
C ASP A 67 -0.54 5.32 -43.14
N HIS A 68 -1.47 4.91 -44.05
CA HIS A 68 -2.91 4.92 -43.82
C HIS A 68 -3.45 6.30 -43.41
N ARG A 69 -3.02 7.36 -44.15
CA ARG A 69 -3.41 8.74 -43.86
C ARG A 69 -4.26 9.29 -44.99
N LEU A 70 -5.34 10.00 -44.63
CA LEU A 70 -6.16 10.75 -45.56
C LEU A 70 -5.81 12.23 -45.49
N PHE A 71 -5.65 12.88 -46.62
CA PHE A 71 -5.47 14.32 -46.75
C PHE A 71 -6.54 14.93 -47.64
N VAL A 72 -6.86 16.19 -47.38
CA VAL A 72 -7.76 17.02 -48.21
C VAL A 72 -7.01 18.28 -48.60
N ALA A 73 -7.07 18.66 -49.86
CA ALA A 73 -6.44 19.88 -50.36
C ALA A 73 -7.19 21.12 -49.84
N GLU A 74 -6.51 21.99 -49.13
CA GLU A 74 -7.03 23.31 -48.69
C GLU A 74 -6.62 24.44 -49.63
N SER A 75 -5.49 24.30 -50.30
CA SER A 75 -4.99 25.19 -51.34
C SER A 75 -4.20 24.37 -52.36
N VAL A 76 -4.33 24.74 -53.64
CA VAL A 76 -3.63 24.05 -54.73
C VAL A 76 -2.86 25.05 -55.61
N ALA A 77 -2.38 26.17 -55.01
CA ALA A 77 -1.54 27.14 -55.71
C ALA A 77 -0.27 26.48 -56.23
N THR A 78 0.12 26.76 -57.48
CA THR A 78 1.26 26.14 -58.17
C THR A 78 2.53 26.25 -57.32
N GLY A 79 3.18 25.13 -57.01
CA GLY A 79 4.35 25.00 -56.17
C GLY A 79 4.12 25.32 -54.69
N ALA A 80 2.90 25.58 -54.25
CA ALA A 80 2.53 25.97 -52.90
C ALA A 80 1.20 25.34 -52.43
N ALA A 81 0.91 24.11 -52.86
CA ALA A 81 -0.27 23.38 -52.39
C ALA A 81 -0.20 23.13 -50.89
N VAL A 82 -1.35 23.24 -50.22
CA VAL A 82 -1.55 22.97 -48.81
C VAL A 82 -2.54 21.81 -48.66
N TRP A 83 -2.05 20.73 -48.07
CA TRP A 83 -2.83 19.53 -47.81
C TRP A 83 -2.97 19.36 -46.30
N ARG A 84 -4.20 19.23 -45.83
CA ARG A 84 -4.49 18.98 -44.42
C ARG A 84 -4.81 17.50 -44.22
N GLN A 85 -4.10 16.88 -43.31
CA GLN A 85 -4.41 15.53 -42.86
C GLN A 85 -5.77 15.53 -42.15
N VAL A 86 -6.65 14.62 -42.55
CA VAL A 86 -7.91 14.37 -41.85
C VAL A 86 -7.66 13.43 -40.72
N TYR A 87 -7.59 13.96 -39.50
CA TYR A 87 -7.52 13.14 -38.29
C TYR A 87 -8.96 12.64 -37.96
N PRO A 88 -9.14 11.37 -37.54
CA PRO A 88 -10.36 11.01 -36.85
C PRO A 88 -10.44 11.87 -35.59
N THR A 89 -11.54 12.54 -35.36
CA THR A 89 -11.89 13.48 -34.30
C THR A 89 -10.83 13.71 -33.20
N ILE A 90 -10.54 14.96 -32.96
CA ILE A 90 -9.45 15.61 -32.22
C ILE A 90 -9.16 15.05 -30.80
N ASP A 91 -10.02 14.19 -30.24
CA ASP A 91 -9.93 13.75 -28.83
C ASP A 91 -9.53 12.28 -28.63
N ALA A 92 -9.29 11.52 -29.70
CA ALA A 92 -8.83 10.15 -29.55
C ALA A 92 -7.29 10.08 -29.49
N PRO A 93 -6.69 9.40 -28.51
CA PRO A 93 -5.26 9.13 -28.53
C PRO A 93 -4.86 8.44 -29.83
N ASN A 94 -3.78 8.90 -30.45
CA ASN A 94 -3.29 8.31 -31.69
C ASN A 94 -2.99 6.81 -31.46
N HIS A 95 -3.61 5.93 -32.25
CA HIS A 95 -3.43 4.48 -32.15
C HIS A 95 -1.96 4.02 -32.29
N ASN A 96 -1.11 4.84 -32.91
CA ASN A 96 0.33 4.56 -33.08
C ASN A 96 1.15 4.75 -31.78
N LEU A 97 0.54 5.24 -30.71
CA LEU A 97 1.24 5.39 -29.42
C LEU A 97 1.43 4.06 -28.69
N ALA A 98 0.52 3.12 -28.85
CA ALA A 98 0.68 1.78 -28.30
C ALA A 98 1.35 0.87 -29.34
N THR A 99 2.63 0.59 -29.19
CA THR A 99 3.42 -0.20 -30.15
C THR A 99 3.70 -1.63 -29.68
N ALA A 100 3.36 -1.95 -28.43
CA ALA A 100 3.50 -3.27 -27.85
C ALA A 100 2.37 -3.59 -26.87
N ALA A 101 2.13 -4.87 -26.63
CA ALA A 101 1.21 -5.30 -25.58
C ALA A 101 1.69 -4.78 -24.21
N ASN A 102 0.75 -4.33 -23.38
CA ASN A 102 0.99 -3.74 -22.06
C ASN A 102 1.64 -2.34 -22.06
N ASP A 103 1.63 -1.62 -23.18
CA ASP A 103 1.94 -0.19 -23.20
C ASP A 103 0.79 0.60 -22.52
N PHE A 104 1.16 1.59 -21.71
CA PHE A 104 0.24 2.51 -21.05
C PHE A 104 0.33 3.88 -21.68
N LEU A 105 -0.81 4.52 -21.93
CA LEU A 105 -0.88 5.90 -22.36
C LEU A 105 -1.09 6.81 -21.16
N ILE A 106 -0.15 7.69 -20.89
CA ILE A 106 -0.17 8.63 -19.78
C ILE A 106 -0.12 10.05 -20.33
N ALA A 107 -0.89 10.96 -19.77
CA ALA A 107 -0.80 12.38 -20.13
C ALA A 107 0.62 12.91 -19.82
N SER A 108 1.32 13.41 -20.82
CA SER A 108 2.64 14.02 -20.69
C SER A 108 2.59 15.56 -20.62
N GLY A 109 1.41 16.14 -20.81
CA GLY A 109 1.12 17.56 -20.75
C GLY A 109 -0.33 17.81 -21.18
N ALA A 110 -0.75 19.07 -21.19
CA ALA A 110 -2.09 19.45 -21.68
C ALA A 110 -2.25 19.04 -23.14
N GLY A 111 -3.21 18.16 -23.44
CA GLY A 111 -3.51 17.67 -24.78
C GLY A 111 -2.46 16.72 -25.38
N ALA A 112 -1.52 16.23 -24.60
CA ALA A 112 -0.46 15.33 -25.06
C ALA A 112 -0.44 14.02 -24.27
N PHE A 113 -0.26 12.90 -24.97
CA PHE A 113 -0.05 11.59 -24.38
C PHE A 113 1.33 11.04 -24.74
N ALA A 114 1.92 10.29 -23.80
CA ALA A 114 3.15 9.56 -24.03
C ALA A 114 2.96 8.08 -23.68
N LYS A 115 3.59 7.22 -24.48
CA LYS A 115 3.67 5.80 -24.17
C LYS A 115 4.60 5.56 -23.00
N LYS A 116 4.19 4.68 -22.07
CA LYS A 116 4.98 4.21 -20.95
C LYS A 116 4.92 2.70 -20.85
N THR A 117 6.04 2.10 -20.53
CA THR A 117 6.11 0.67 -20.16
C THR A 117 5.43 0.44 -18.82
N LEU A 118 5.14 -0.83 -18.49
CA LEU A 118 4.61 -1.19 -17.16
C LEU A 118 5.53 -0.69 -16.03
N ALA A 119 6.86 -0.85 -16.18
CA ALA A 119 7.84 -0.42 -15.18
C ALA A 119 7.86 1.10 -14.98
N GLU A 120 7.79 1.89 -16.07
CA GLU A 120 7.72 3.35 -16.00
C GLU A 120 6.39 3.82 -15.40
N THR A 121 5.28 3.16 -15.73
CA THR A 121 3.96 3.46 -15.16
C THR A 121 3.96 3.19 -13.66
N GLN A 122 4.51 2.07 -13.23
CA GLN A 122 4.67 1.75 -11.82
C GLN A 122 5.53 2.77 -11.07
N ALA A 123 6.62 3.25 -11.70
CA ALA A 123 7.45 4.30 -11.12
C ALA A 123 6.70 5.64 -10.97
N ILE A 124 5.88 6.03 -11.96
CA ILE A 124 5.04 7.25 -11.91
C ILE A 124 3.98 7.13 -10.80
N LEU A 125 3.36 5.97 -10.65
CA LEU A 125 2.35 5.70 -9.63
C LEU A 125 2.95 5.50 -8.23
N GLY A 126 4.28 5.43 -8.11
CA GLY A 126 4.96 5.09 -6.85
C GLY A 126 4.66 3.68 -6.34
N CYS A 127 4.07 2.82 -7.19
CA CYS A 127 3.67 1.46 -6.82
C CYS A 127 4.75 0.46 -7.21
N ARG A 128 5.15 -0.38 -6.27
CA ARG A 128 5.99 -1.55 -6.53
C ARG A 128 5.14 -2.79 -6.80
N PRO A 129 5.59 -3.74 -7.66
CA PRO A 129 4.82 -4.95 -8.00
C PRO A 129 4.36 -5.78 -6.80
N ALA A 130 5.01 -5.58 -5.65
CA ALA A 130 4.82 -6.33 -4.41
C ALA A 130 3.84 -5.69 -3.42
N GLY A 131 3.05 -4.68 -3.80
CA GLY A 131 2.15 -3.96 -2.89
C GLY A 131 2.85 -2.93 -2.00
N TRP A 132 4.10 -2.58 -2.29
CA TRP A 132 4.86 -1.52 -1.64
C TRP A 132 4.80 -0.23 -2.46
N ILE A 133 4.77 0.90 -1.77
CA ILE A 133 4.74 2.26 -2.32
C ILE A 133 6.01 2.98 -1.86
N ASP A 134 6.61 3.80 -2.71
CA ASP A 134 7.78 4.58 -2.33
C ASP A 134 7.43 5.51 -1.16
N ALA A 135 8.21 5.43 -0.08
CA ALA A 135 8.07 6.32 1.07
C ALA A 135 8.96 7.56 0.89
N PRO A 136 8.68 8.67 1.59
CA PRO A 136 9.61 9.78 1.65
C PRO A 136 10.96 9.34 2.23
N ALA A 137 12.00 10.11 1.97
CA ALA A 137 13.31 9.87 2.57
C ALA A 137 13.19 9.86 4.11
N LEU A 138 13.60 8.76 4.73
CA LEU A 138 13.56 8.56 6.17
C LEU A 138 14.93 8.81 6.78
N THR A 139 14.95 9.54 7.89
CA THR A 139 16.15 9.79 8.70
C THR A 139 15.97 9.16 10.09
N PHE A 140 16.95 8.41 10.53
CA PHE A 140 16.97 7.86 11.90
C PHE A 140 17.02 8.99 12.92
N SER A 141 16.23 8.90 13.99
CA SER A 141 16.16 9.89 15.05
C SER A 141 16.52 9.32 16.43
N ALA A 142 15.92 8.19 16.81
CA ALA A 142 16.18 7.58 18.12
C ALA A 142 15.92 6.07 18.11
N ALA A 143 16.50 5.36 19.08
CA ALA A 143 16.25 3.95 19.37
C ALA A 143 15.82 3.76 20.82
N ASP A 144 14.78 2.99 21.03
CA ASP A 144 14.37 2.38 22.30
C ASP A 144 13.92 0.94 21.99
N ALA A 145 14.90 0.10 21.66
CA ALA A 145 14.67 -1.25 21.16
C ALA A 145 13.59 -2.00 21.96
N PRO A 146 12.69 -2.69 21.29
CA PRO A 146 12.60 -3.00 19.85
C PRO A 146 11.85 -1.93 18.99
N VAL A 147 11.78 -0.72 19.48
CA VAL A 147 11.13 0.41 18.82
C VAL A 147 12.17 1.43 18.37
N TYR A 148 11.93 2.06 17.23
CA TYR A 148 12.84 3.01 16.61
C TYR A 148 12.07 4.21 16.09
N THR A 149 12.65 5.39 16.17
CA THR A 149 12.05 6.63 15.67
C THR A 149 12.77 7.10 14.42
N VAL A 150 12.00 7.39 13.38
CA VAL A 150 12.49 7.99 12.14
C VAL A 150 11.65 9.23 11.80
N THR A 151 12.25 10.16 11.08
CA THR A 151 11.61 11.41 10.62
C THR A 151 11.68 11.56 9.13
N CYS A 152 10.71 12.28 8.54
CA CYS A 152 10.75 12.76 7.17
C CYS A 152 10.18 14.18 7.08
N SER A 153 10.56 14.93 6.05
CA SER A 153 9.99 16.24 5.77
C SER A 153 8.59 16.12 5.17
N GLY A 154 7.66 16.97 5.58
CA GLY A 154 6.26 16.97 5.14
C GLY A 154 5.32 16.28 6.12
N ASP A 155 4.00 16.45 5.89
CA ASP A 155 2.95 15.76 6.65
C ASP A 155 2.53 14.47 5.95
N TYR A 156 2.87 13.34 6.55
CA TYR A 156 2.53 11.99 6.08
C TYR A 156 1.65 11.23 7.08
N THR A 157 1.08 11.90 8.08
CA THR A 157 0.26 11.24 9.12
C THR A 157 -0.95 10.51 8.55
N TYR A 158 -1.52 11.03 7.46
CA TYR A 158 -2.66 10.43 6.78
C TYR A 158 -2.23 9.34 5.78
N THR A 159 -1.11 9.56 5.08
CA THR A 159 -0.63 8.65 4.02
C THR A 159 0.00 7.39 4.60
N ILE A 160 0.74 7.52 5.72
CA ILE A 160 1.40 6.42 6.42
C ILE A 160 0.82 6.34 7.84
N PRO A 161 -0.37 5.76 8.00
CA PRO A 161 -1.06 5.70 9.28
C PRO A 161 -0.41 4.67 10.22
N VAL A 162 -0.82 4.71 11.48
CA VAL A 162 -0.53 3.64 12.44
C VAL A 162 -1.05 2.30 11.92
N GLY A 163 -0.25 1.26 12.04
CA GLY A 163 -0.50 -0.06 11.46
C GLY A 163 0.06 -0.26 10.06
N ALA A 164 0.53 0.79 9.37
CA ALA A 164 1.23 0.64 8.10
C ALA A 164 2.51 -0.19 8.25
N ARG A 165 2.94 -0.84 7.17
CA ARG A 165 4.20 -1.55 7.06
C ARG A 165 5.25 -0.64 6.46
N ILE A 166 6.47 -0.70 6.98
CA ILE A 166 7.64 -0.04 6.42
C ILE A 166 8.64 -1.11 6.04
N ALA A 167 9.17 -1.01 4.82
CA ALA A 167 10.36 -1.74 4.40
C ALA A 167 11.45 -0.71 4.07
N LEU A 168 12.67 -0.96 4.47
CA LEU A 168 13.80 -0.08 4.19
C LEU A 168 15.11 -0.88 4.18
N THR A 169 16.13 -0.33 3.54
CA THR A 169 17.49 -0.89 3.60
C THR A 169 18.33 -0.09 4.59
N HIS A 170 18.89 -0.79 5.57
CA HIS A 170 19.81 -0.22 6.56
C HIS A 170 20.96 -1.20 6.78
N SER A 171 22.20 -0.69 6.77
CA SER A 171 23.42 -1.52 6.91
C SER A 171 23.47 -2.68 5.92
N GLY A 172 23.08 -2.44 4.66
CA GLY A 172 23.11 -3.43 3.57
C GLY A 172 22.01 -4.49 3.59
N ALA A 173 21.10 -4.48 4.57
CA ALA A 173 20.01 -5.44 4.68
C ALA A 173 18.64 -4.78 4.59
N THR A 174 17.69 -5.46 3.93
CA THR A 174 16.28 -5.05 3.96
C THR A 174 15.68 -5.43 5.30
N LYS A 175 15.03 -4.46 5.95
CA LYS A 175 14.39 -4.60 7.26
C LYS A 175 12.94 -4.18 7.16
N PHE A 176 12.10 -4.81 7.98
CA PHE A 176 10.66 -4.57 8.01
C PHE A 176 10.21 -4.07 9.38
N PHE A 177 9.23 -3.19 9.39
CA PHE A 177 8.71 -2.57 10.60
C PHE A 177 7.21 -2.39 10.52
N ILE A 178 6.57 -2.26 11.68
CA ILE A 178 5.18 -1.84 11.83
C ILE A 178 5.19 -0.43 12.43
N VAL A 179 4.44 0.50 11.82
CA VAL A 179 4.23 1.84 12.38
C VAL A 179 3.31 1.73 13.59
N VAL A 180 3.79 2.03 14.78
CA VAL A 180 3.01 1.96 16.02
C VAL A 180 2.59 3.33 16.54
N LYS A 181 3.21 4.40 16.05
CA LYS A 181 2.81 5.80 16.32
C LYS A 181 3.24 6.69 15.16
N THR A 182 2.41 7.66 14.85
CA THR A 182 2.69 8.73 13.87
C THR A 182 2.35 10.07 14.50
N SER A 183 3.19 11.08 14.28
CA SER A 183 2.93 12.45 14.71
C SER A 183 3.57 13.44 13.74
N TYR A 184 2.89 14.57 13.50
CA TYR A 184 3.41 15.66 12.70
C TYR A 184 3.69 16.88 13.60
N SER A 185 4.85 17.45 13.43
CA SER A 185 5.22 18.76 13.96
C SER A 185 6.00 19.49 12.86
N SER A 186 5.41 20.55 12.33
CA SER A 186 5.99 21.26 11.17
C SER A 186 7.48 21.56 11.36
N PRO A 187 8.34 21.26 10.38
CA PRO A 187 8.00 20.78 9.03
C PRO A 187 8.03 19.25 8.87
N ASN A 188 8.11 18.46 9.95
CA ASN A 188 8.44 17.03 9.86
C ASN A 188 7.37 16.10 10.43
N THR A 189 7.21 14.93 9.79
CA THR A 189 6.50 13.78 10.36
C THR A 189 7.48 12.87 11.08
N THR A 190 7.09 12.40 12.25
CA THR A 190 7.81 11.41 13.06
C THR A 190 7.04 10.11 13.11
N PHE A 191 7.69 9.01 12.74
CA PHE A 191 7.15 7.65 12.84
C PHE A 191 7.89 6.89 13.94
N THR A 192 7.14 6.21 14.79
CA THR A 192 7.66 5.21 15.71
C THR A 192 7.44 3.83 15.11
N LEU A 193 8.53 3.11 14.88
CA LEU A 193 8.58 1.85 14.13
C LEU A 193 8.88 0.70 15.09
N TYR A 194 8.03 -0.32 15.13
CA TYR A 194 8.30 -1.55 15.87
C TYR A 194 9.03 -2.54 14.96
N GLY A 195 10.22 -3.00 15.40
CA GLY A 195 11.12 -3.87 14.64
C GLY A 195 10.96 -5.36 14.93
N GLY A 196 10.05 -5.74 15.82
CA GLY A 196 9.94 -7.13 16.25
C GLY A 196 11.17 -7.61 17.02
N THR A 197 11.45 -8.91 16.98
CA THR A 197 12.53 -9.53 17.74
C THR A 197 13.90 -9.40 17.07
N ASP A 198 13.96 -9.16 15.78
CA ASP A 198 15.19 -9.30 14.96
C ASP A 198 15.55 -8.08 14.10
N TYR A 199 14.66 -7.11 13.90
CA TYR A 199 14.98 -5.92 13.12
C TYR A 199 15.42 -4.77 14.03
N THR A 200 16.62 -4.26 13.77
CA THR A 200 17.21 -3.15 14.51
C THR A 200 17.51 -1.97 13.61
N LEU A 201 17.38 -0.75 14.11
CA LEU A 201 17.87 0.47 13.49
C LEU A 201 18.85 1.18 14.40
N ALA A 202 19.83 1.84 13.79
CA ALA A 202 20.80 2.70 14.47
C ALA A 202 21.04 3.95 13.65
N ALA A 203 21.85 4.87 14.13
CA ALA A 203 22.31 5.99 13.34
C ALA A 203 23.05 5.50 12.09
N GLY A 204 22.62 5.93 10.92
CA GLY A 204 23.17 5.53 9.64
C GLY A 204 22.21 5.81 8.49
N ALA A 205 22.69 5.60 7.27
CA ALA A 205 21.90 5.83 6.07
C ALA A 205 20.75 4.82 5.98
N ILE A 206 19.55 5.36 5.73
CA ILE A 206 18.36 4.59 5.34
C ILE A 206 18.17 4.79 3.84
N THR A 207 18.13 3.69 3.09
CA THR A 207 17.91 3.72 1.64
C THR A 207 16.70 2.85 1.28
N ASN A 208 16.16 3.08 0.08
CA ASN A 208 14.99 2.37 -0.44
C ASN A 208 13.85 2.24 0.59
N PRO A 209 13.37 3.35 1.17
CA PRO A 209 12.24 3.29 2.07
C PRO A 209 10.94 3.08 1.28
N TYR A 210 10.15 2.12 1.73
CA TYR A 210 8.82 1.80 1.20
C TYR A 210 7.81 1.70 2.32
N TYR A 211 6.56 2.01 2.02
CA TYR A 211 5.45 1.74 2.93
C TYR A 211 4.35 0.93 2.24
N SER A 212 3.50 0.32 3.05
CA SER A 212 2.28 -0.35 2.60
C SER A 212 1.19 -0.25 3.64
N ILE A 213 -0.04 -0.01 3.19
CA ILE A 213 -1.25 -0.09 4.04
C ILE A 213 -1.85 -1.50 4.03
N ALA A 214 -1.40 -2.37 3.13
CA ALA A 214 -1.77 -3.77 3.15
C ALA A 214 -1.15 -4.47 4.36
N LYS A 215 -1.93 -5.34 5.02
CA LYS A 215 -1.44 -6.09 6.19
C LYS A 215 -0.31 -7.06 5.85
N ALA A 216 -0.34 -7.63 4.67
CA ALA A 216 0.58 -8.66 4.20
C ALA A 216 1.16 -8.33 2.81
N PRO A 217 1.93 -7.22 2.65
CA PRO A 217 2.61 -6.96 1.38
C PRO A 217 3.67 -8.03 1.13
N VAL A 218 3.98 -8.30 -0.14
CA VAL A 218 4.92 -9.37 -0.51
C VAL A 218 6.29 -9.15 0.14
N GLY A 219 6.81 -10.19 0.80
CA GLY A 219 8.09 -10.19 1.51
C GLY A 219 8.02 -9.73 2.97
N PHE A 220 6.89 -9.19 3.43
CA PHE A 220 6.72 -8.87 4.85
C PHE A 220 6.63 -10.15 5.67
N PRO A 221 7.42 -10.30 6.76
CA PRO A 221 7.40 -11.51 7.57
C PRO A 221 6.10 -11.60 8.39
N LEU A 222 5.33 -12.65 8.14
CA LEU A 222 4.02 -12.87 8.74
C LEU A 222 4.07 -13.76 10.00
N ASP A 223 5.24 -14.31 10.35
CA ASP A 223 5.39 -15.12 11.56
C ASP A 223 5.07 -14.29 12.81
N PRO A 224 3.99 -14.61 13.56
CA PRO A 224 3.62 -13.85 14.75
C PRO A 224 4.71 -13.83 15.83
N ALA A 225 5.57 -14.84 15.89
CA ALA A 225 6.65 -14.90 16.87
C ALA A 225 7.62 -13.72 16.73
N LYS A 226 7.85 -13.22 15.51
CA LYS A 226 8.67 -12.03 15.25
C LYS A 226 8.08 -10.74 15.83
N TRP A 227 6.76 -10.68 15.94
CA TRP A 227 6.00 -9.49 16.35
C TRP A 227 5.43 -9.61 17.76
N THR A 228 5.95 -10.57 18.55
CA THR A 228 5.53 -10.84 19.91
C THR A 228 6.65 -10.54 20.89
N VAL A 229 6.35 -9.76 21.92
CA VAL A 229 7.19 -9.68 23.12
C VAL A 229 6.79 -10.80 24.06
N LEU A 230 7.76 -11.62 24.47
CA LEU A 230 7.51 -12.87 25.18
C LEU A 230 8.33 -12.91 26.49
N LEU A 231 7.69 -13.34 27.57
CA LEU A 231 8.32 -13.78 28.80
C LEU A 231 7.84 -15.20 29.11
N THR A 232 8.77 -16.14 29.15
CA THR A 232 8.51 -17.52 29.61
C THR A 232 9.38 -17.84 30.77
N ASP A 233 8.84 -18.56 31.74
CA ASP A 233 9.62 -19.05 32.90
C ASP A 233 9.09 -20.42 33.32
N SER A 234 9.97 -21.41 33.37
CA SER A 234 9.67 -22.78 33.80
C SER A 234 10.19 -23.11 35.20
N THR A 235 10.73 -22.12 35.89
CA THR A 235 11.29 -22.29 37.24
C THR A 235 10.19 -22.07 38.27
N ASP A 236 10.21 -22.85 39.34
CA ASP A 236 9.35 -22.63 40.49
C ASP A 236 9.68 -21.24 41.11
N ARG A 237 8.67 -20.40 41.21
CA ARG A 237 8.78 -19.05 41.75
C ARG A 237 7.87 -18.90 42.95
N HIS A 238 8.42 -19.03 44.13
CA HIS A 238 7.68 -19.11 45.37
C HIS A 238 8.04 -17.96 46.32
N GLN A 239 7.02 -17.51 47.06
CA GLN A 239 7.15 -16.74 48.28
C GLN A 239 6.86 -17.64 49.47
N SER A 240 7.82 -17.85 50.34
CA SER A 240 7.66 -18.58 51.59
C SER A 240 7.03 -17.71 52.66
N ASN A 241 6.16 -18.30 53.50
CA ASN A 241 5.44 -17.65 54.60
C ASN A 241 4.84 -16.32 54.18
N PRO A 242 3.95 -16.27 53.16
CA PRO A 242 3.36 -15.04 52.70
C PRO A 242 2.45 -14.46 53.78
N VAL A 243 2.42 -13.13 53.83
CA VAL A 243 1.51 -12.36 54.70
C VAL A 243 0.27 -12.07 53.90
N LYS A 244 -0.89 -12.21 54.53
CA LYS A 244 -2.20 -11.87 53.97
C LYS A 244 -2.20 -10.47 53.31
N ASP A 245 -2.88 -10.35 52.20
CA ASP A 245 -3.09 -9.09 51.44
C ASP A 245 -1.77 -8.39 51.04
N THR A 246 -0.64 -9.12 51.09
CA THR A 246 0.66 -8.60 50.66
C THR A 246 0.99 -9.09 49.25
N ILE A 247 1.40 -8.16 48.39
CA ILE A 247 1.75 -8.45 46.99
C ILE A 247 3.21 -8.82 46.90
N TYR A 248 3.50 -9.88 46.16
CA TYR A 248 4.85 -10.41 45.95
C TYR A 248 5.13 -10.53 44.45
N ASN A 249 6.38 -10.33 44.06
CA ASN A 249 6.94 -10.63 42.73
C ASN A 249 8.00 -11.74 42.86
N PRO A 250 7.60 -13.01 42.96
CA PRO A 250 8.53 -14.11 43.08
C PRO A 250 9.43 -14.22 41.84
N GLY A 251 10.75 -14.28 42.06
CA GLY A 251 11.72 -14.34 40.98
C GLY A 251 11.97 -13.03 40.26
N SER A 252 11.41 -11.91 40.69
CA SER A 252 11.56 -10.59 40.08
C SER A 252 11.19 -10.56 38.57
N LEU A 253 10.15 -11.34 38.19
CA LEU A 253 9.74 -11.51 36.81
C LEU A 253 9.04 -10.27 36.29
N SER A 254 9.42 -9.83 35.07
CA SER A 254 8.79 -8.70 34.40
C SER A 254 8.90 -8.78 32.89
N ILE A 255 7.97 -8.13 32.21
CA ILE A 255 7.95 -7.96 30.77
C ILE A 255 7.85 -6.47 30.41
N SER A 256 8.69 -5.97 29.53
CA SER A 256 8.60 -4.59 29.03
C SER A 256 7.88 -4.57 27.69
N ILE A 257 6.68 -3.99 27.67
CA ILE A 257 5.84 -3.89 26.47
C ILE A 257 6.09 -2.52 25.82
N PRO A 258 6.46 -2.49 24.51
CA PRO A 258 6.72 -1.25 23.81
C PRO A 258 5.47 -0.42 23.59
N ILE A 259 5.65 0.84 23.15
CA ILE A 259 4.57 1.70 22.67
C ILE A 259 3.78 1.02 21.53
N GLY A 260 2.45 1.18 21.52
CA GLY A 260 1.54 0.62 20.52
C GLY A 260 0.32 -0.05 21.12
N ILE A 261 -0.45 -0.74 20.30
CA ILE A 261 -1.61 -1.54 20.73
C ILE A 261 -1.21 -3.02 20.72
N TRP A 262 -1.49 -3.70 21.82
CA TRP A 262 -1.02 -5.05 22.09
C TRP A 262 -2.14 -5.96 22.57
N ASN A 263 -2.24 -7.16 22.00
CA ASN A 263 -3.00 -8.26 22.59
C ASN A 263 -2.12 -8.94 23.62
N VAL A 264 -2.39 -8.69 24.91
CA VAL A 264 -1.59 -9.24 26.00
C VAL A 264 -2.32 -10.41 26.61
N SER A 265 -1.63 -11.54 26.70
CA SER A 265 -2.09 -12.73 27.42
C SER A 265 -1.11 -13.09 28.53
N PHE A 266 -1.66 -13.56 29.64
CA PHE A 266 -0.94 -14.06 30.79
C PHE A 266 -1.49 -15.43 31.16
N GLN A 267 -0.61 -16.41 31.20
CA GLN A 267 -0.91 -17.77 31.66
C GLN A 267 0.12 -18.20 32.69
N ALA A 268 -0.36 -18.75 33.78
CA ALA A 268 0.52 -19.29 34.82
C ALA A 268 -0.19 -20.37 35.64
N ILE A 269 0.58 -21.29 36.18
CA ILE A 269 0.12 -22.18 37.23
C ILE A 269 0.30 -21.44 38.55
N LEU A 270 -0.79 -21.20 39.28
CA LEU A 270 -0.77 -20.71 40.64
C LEU A 270 -0.50 -21.87 41.60
N VAL A 271 0.39 -21.65 42.59
CA VAL A 271 0.73 -22.61 43.60
C VAL A 271 0.44 -22.04 45.00
N CYS A 272 -0.16 -22.89 45.84
CA CYS A 272 -0.38 -22.60 47.23
C CYS A 272 -0.05 -23.85 48.06
N SER A 273 0.72 -23.70 49.11
CA SER A 273 0.95 -24.76 50.12
C SER A 273 0.46 -24.30 51.45
N ALA A 274 -0.31 -25.14 52.14
CA ALA A 274 -0.83 -24.88 53.48
C ALA A 274 -0.41 -25.97 54.45
N SER A 275 -0.11 -25.58 55.69
CA SER A 275 0.28 -26.49 56.79
C SER A 275 -0.93 -27.15 57.47
N SER A 276 -2.15 -26.65 57.25
CA SER A 276 -3.44 -27.18 57.73
C SER A 276 -4.50 -27.04 56.66
N GLY A 277 -5.63 -27.77 56.77
CA GLY A 277 -6.71 -27.72 55.82
C GLY A 277 -7.32 -26.30 55.71
N VAL A 278 -6.98 -25.56 54.67
CA VAL A 278 -7.41 -24.18 54.42
C VAL A 278 -7.69 -24.01 52.92
N TYR A 279 -8.80 -23.33 52.64
CA TYR A 279 -9.10 -22.82 51.30
C TYR A 279 -8.81 -21.33 51.26
N THR A 280 -8.13 -20.88 50.27
CA THR A 280 -7.73 -19.48 50.14
C THR A 280 -7.87 -19.00 48.70
N ASP A 281 -8.11 -17.74 48.54
CA ASP A 281 -7.98 -17.07 47.23
C ASP A 281 -6.52 -16.68 46.99
N ILE A 282 -5.96 -17.23 45.93
CA ILE A 282 -4.67 -16.80 45.39
C ILE A 282 -4.93 -15.94 44.19
N TYR A 283 -4.34 -14.77 44.21
CA TYR A 283 -4.36 -13.83 43.09
C TYR A 283 -3.05 -13.90 42.33
N GLY A 284 -3.14 -13.87 41.02
CA GLY A 284 -1.99 -13.74 40.13
C GLY A 284 -2.29 -12.77 39.03
N GLY A 285 -1.27 -12.14 38.44
CA GLY A 285 -1.49 -11.24 37.32
C GLY A 285 -0.31 -10.37 36.98
N LEU A 286 -0.56 -9.47 36.04
CA LEU A 286 0.38 -8.45 35.59
C LEU A 286 -0.04 -7.08 36.11
N SER A 287 0.94 -6.30 36.56
CA SER A 287 0.73 -4.94 37.07
C SER A 287 1.94 -4.05 36.75
N THR A 288 1.73 -2.77 36.57
CA THR A 288 2.83 -1.80 36.44
C THR A 288 3.39 -1.37 37.80
N SER A 289 2.65 -1.67 38.90
CA SER A 289 3.05 -1.43 40.27
C SER A 289 3.53 -2.73 40.95
N LEU A 290 4.53 -2.66 41.78
CA LEU A 290 4.98 -3.76 42.62
C LEU A 290 4.14 -3.94 43.92
N VAL A 291 3.27 -2.98 44.21
CA VAL A 291 2.52 -2.93 45.48
C VAL A 291 1.00 -2.93 45.29
N ALA A 292 0.52 -2.98 44.04
CA ALA A 292 -0.88 -3.00 43.72
C ALA A 292 -1.14 -3.74 42.41
N PHE A 293 -2.32 -4.38 42.27
CA PHE A 293 -2.83 -4.85 40.99
C PHE A 293 -3.59 -3.69 40.34
N ASP A 294 -2.94 -2.92 39.52
CA ASP A 294 -3.48 -1.73 38.83
C ASP A 294 -4.29 -2.04 37.58
N ASN A 295 -4.20 -3.27 37.05
CA ASN A 295 -4.97 -3.71 35.90
C ASN A 295 -5.82 -4.95 36.22
N GLN A 296 -7.10 -4.71 36.46
CA GLN A 296 -8.06 -5.78 36.80
C GLN A 296 -8.27 -6.80 35.66
N ALA A 297 -8.10 -6.39 34.39
CA ALA A 297 -8.24 -7.29 33.26
C ALA A 297 -7.11 -8.34 33.17
N LEU A 298 -5.94 -8.02 33.72
CA LEU A 298 -4.79 -8.91 33.80
C LEU A 298 -4.61 -9.56 35.18
N ARG A 299 -5.51 -9.34 36.10
CA ARG A 299 -5.56 -10.02 37.41
C ARG A 299 -6.53 -11.18 37.36
N GLY A 300 -6.14 -12.33 37.84
CA GLY A 300 -7.00 -13.47 38.05
C GLY A 300 -6.96 -13.97 39.49
N ARG A 301 -7.94 -14.79 39.83
CA ARG A 301 -8.07 -15.41 41.15
C ARG A 301 -8.26 -16.90 40.98
N GLY A 302 -7.52 -17.70 41.73
CA GLY A 302 -7.74 -19.13 41.92
C GLY A 302 -8.15 -19.42 43.35
N TYR A 303 -9.22 -20.15 43.55
CA TYR A 303 -9.63 -20.67 44.85
C TYR A 303 -8.94 -22.02 45.06
N LEU A 304 -7.89 -22.03 45.85
CA LEU A 304 -7.00 -23.17 46.06
C LEU A 304 -7.02 -23.60 47.52
N GLY A 305 -6.78 -24.89 47.75
CA GLY A 305 -6.71 -25.45 49.09
C GLY A 305 -7.46 -26.78 49.19
N GLY A 306 -7.49 -27.33 50.41
CA GLY A 306 -8.13 -28.60 50.68
C GLY A 306 -8.33 -28.84 52.18
N PRO A 307 -9.03 -29.92 52.57
CA PRO A 307 -9.34 -30.24 53.97
C PRO A 307 -8.10 -30.70 54.77
N THR A 308 -7.00 -30.96 54.14
CA THR A 308 -5.73 -31.40 54.75
C THR A 308 -4.58 -30.53 54.30
N ALA A 309 -3.45 -30.54 55.04
CA ALA A 309 -2.20 -29.94 54.62
C ALA A 309 -1.78 -30.50 53.24
N GLY A 310 -1.25 -29.63 52.38
CA GLY A 310 -0.80 -30.03 51.04
C GLY A 310 -0.41 -28.86 50.16
N THR A 311 0.02 -29.20 48.99
CA THR A 311 0.30 -28.25 47.89
C THR A 311 -0.84 -28.36 46.87
N PHE A 312 -1.40 -27.24 46.54
CA PHE A 312 -2.54 -27.09 45.59
C PHE A 312 -2.08 -26.23 44.42
N ILE A 313 -2.54 -26.59 43.23
CA ILE A 313 -2.20 -25.92 41.97
C ILE A 313 -3.47 -25.53 41.22
N GLY A 314 -3.42 -24.42 40.50
CA GLY A 314 -4.53 -23.99 39.65
C GLY A 314 -4.02 -23.19 38.44
N LEU A 315 -4.64 -23.43 37.28
CA LEU A 315 -4.30 -22.70 36.07
C LEU A 315 -4.97 -21.32 36.07
N LEU A 316 -4.18 -20.30 35.81
CA LEU A 316 -4.64 -18.94 35.61
C LEU A 316 -4.40 -18.54 34.14
N PHE A 317 -5.44 -18.00 33.50
CA PHE A 317 -5.35 -17.40 32.19
C PHE A 317 -6.10 -16.07 32.16
N ARG A 318 -5.43 -15.03 31.61
CA ARG A 318 -6.02 -13.71 31.37
C ARG A 318 -5.56 -13.17 30.02
N SER A 319 -6.43 -12.41 29.36
CA SER A 319 -6.09 -11.75 28.10
C SER A 319 -6.85 -10.43 27.99
N THR A 320 -6.20 -9.41 27.44
CA THR A 320 -6.80 -8.10 27.19
C THR A 320 -6.03 -7.35 26.11
N VAL A 321 -6.66 -6.32 25.53
CA VAL A 321 -5.98 -5.37 24.64
C VAL A 321 -5.49 -4.19 25.45
N LEU A 322 -4.20 -3.86 25.32
CA LEU A 322 -3.58 -2.70 25.95
C LEU A 322 -3.16 -1.66 24.91
N ASN A 323 -3.46 -0.40 25.19
CA ASN A 323 -2.93 0.74 24.45
C ASN A 323 -1.78 1.35 25.27
N ILE A 324 -0.56 1.08 24.87
CA ILE A 324 0.67 1.50 25.55
C ILE A 324 1.17 2.80 24.90
N VAL A 325 1.14 3.90 25.65
CA VAL A 325 1.52 5.24 25.16
C VAL A 325 3.02 5.54 25.30
N SER A 326 3.70 4.79 26.16
CA SER A 326 5.16 4.76 26.32
C SER A 326 5.59 3.37 26.77
N LYS A 327 6.83 2.94 26.49
CA LYS A 327 7.35 1.63 26.92
C LYS A 327 7.09 1.43 28.40
N THR A 328 6.39 0.36 28.74
CA THR A 328 5.89 0.10 30.11
C THR A 328 6.31 -1.29 30.55
N THR A 329 6.85 -1.37 31.76
CA THR A 329 7.21 -2.64 32.42
C THR A 329 6.03 -3.14 33.23
N TYR A 330 5.65 -4.39 33.01
CA TYR A 330 4.67 -5.13 33.80
C TYR A 330 5.36 -6.19 34.60
N TYR A 331 5.05 -6.26 35.90
CA TYR A 331 5.56 -7.23 36.86
C TYR A 331 4.57 -8.40 37.01
N VAL A 332 5.11 -9.61 37.15
CA VAL A 332 4.32 -10.81 37.44
C VAL A 332 4.15 -10.91 38.97
N LEU A 333 2.90 -10.75 39.41
CA LEU A 333 2.59 -10.62 40.85
C LEU A 333 1.68 -11.76 41.33
N CYS A 334 1.87 -12.13 42.61
CA CYS A 334 0.90 -12.96 43.33
C CYS A 334 0.61 -12.41 44.73
N MET A 335 -0.53 -12.84 45.32
CA MET A 335 -1.02 -12.44 46.62
C MET A 335 -1.95 -13.52 47.16
N THR A 336 -2.04 -13.67 48.47
CA THR A 336 -3.07 -14.47 49.18
C THR A 336 -3.96 -13.58 50.04
N ASP A 337 -5.21 -13.97 50.22
CA ASP A 337 -6.16 -13.28 51.10
C ASP A 337 -6.25 -13.88 52.51
N LEU A 338 -5.47 -14.91 52.81
CA LEU A 338 -5.41 -15.53 54.15
C LEU A 338 -3.97 -15.71 54.61
N ASP A 339 -3.79 -15.64 55.94
CA ASP A 339 -2.58 -16.12 56.65
C ASP A 339 -2.55 -17.66 56.69
N ASN A 340 -1.45 -18.23 57.21
CA ASN A 340 -1.23 -19.67 57.35
C ASN A 340 -0.91 -20.43 56.06
N GLN A 341 -0.55 -19.74 55.01
CA GLN A 341 0.08 -20.37 53.86
C GLN A 341 1.58 -20.50 54.13
N SER A 342 2.13 -21.67 53.80
CA SER A 342 3.59 -21.85 53.86
C SER A 342 4.28 -21.34 52.60
N VAL A 343 3.57 -21.41 51.47
CA VAL A 343 4.06 -20.97 50.14
C VAL A 343 2.91 -20.47 49.28
N ILE A 344 3.17 -19.40 48.52
CA ILE A 344 2.39 -19.02 47.32
C ILE A 344 3.35 -18.72 46.18
N GLY A 345 2.86 -18.83 44.93
CA GLY A 345 3.69 -18.47 43.78
C GLY A 345 3.19 -19.00 42.47
N PHE A 346 4.16 -19.17 41.58
CA PHE A 346 3.93 -19.62 40.21
C PHE A 346 4.78 -20.88 39.93
N ASN A 347 4.26 -21.71 39.02
CA ASN A 347 4.84 -22.94 38.55
C ASN A 347 4.93 -24.04 39.60
N ASN A 348 5.09 -25.26 39.13
CA ASN A 348 5.40 -26.41 39.94
C ASN A 348 6.38 -27.28 39.13
N ALA A 349 7.35 -27.84 39.78
CA ALA A 349 8.47 -28.60 39.19
C ALA A 349 8.04 -29.66 38.15
N SER A 350 6.80 -30.15 38.23
CA SER A 350 6.28 -31.16 37.30
C SER A 350 5.57 -30.60 36.06
N ASP A 351 5.06 -29.34 36.11
CA ASP A 351 4.05 -28.88 35.15
C ASP A 351 4.31 -27.43 34.68
N ALA A 352 5.55 -27.03 34.73
CA ALA A 352 5.91 -25.62 34.64
C ALA A 352 5.70 -24.96 33.30
N SER A 353 4.88 -23.92 33.21
CA SER A 353 5.26 -22.71 32.46
C SER A 353 4.43 -21.50 32.88
N LEU A 354 5.09 -20.44 33.17
CA LEU A 354 4.56 -19.11 33.11
C LEU A 354 4.82 -18.58 31.70
N ASP A 355 3.77 -18.08 31.04
CA ASP A 355 3.84 -17.53 29.69
C ASP A 355 3.11 -16.19 29.66
N VAL A 356 3.83 -15.13 29.29
CA VAL A 356 3.28 -13.81 29.05
C VAL A 356 3.62 -13.40 27.63
N ARG A 357 2.60 -13.13 26.85
CA ARG A 357 2.73 -12.74 25.44
C ARG A 357 2.08 -11.39 25.21
N ALA A 358 2.80 -10.49 24.57
CA ALA A 358 2.26 -9.28 24.01
C ALA A 358 2.42 -9.32 22.48
N VAL A 359 1.35 -9.63 21.78
CA VAL A 359 1.31 -9.70 20.31
C VAL A 359 0.90 -8.35 19.77
N CYS A 360 1.65 -7.81 18.81
CA CYS A 360 1.32 -6.55 18.16
C CYS A 360 -0.07 -6.65 17.49
N ALA A 361 -1.02 -5.81 17.91
CA ALA A 361 -2.40 -5.87 17.44
C ALA A 361 -2.60 -5.39 15.98
N TYR A 362 -1.55 -4.86 15.37
CA TYR A 362 -1.58 -4.43 13.97
C TYR A 362 -1.24 -5.54 12.96
N LEU A 363 -0.96 -6.76 13.38
CA LEU A 363 -0.72 -7.92 12.51
C LEU A 363 -1.93 -8.33 11.68
#